data_4f6ef6bd2e76b58a66316ed2bafcba3b
#
_entry.id   4f6ef6bd2e76b58a66316ed2bafcba3b
#
_cell.length_a   1.000
_cell.length_b   1.000
_cell.length_c   1.000
_cell.angle_alpha   90.00
_cell.angle_beta   90.00
_cell.angle_gamma   90.00
#
_symmetry.space_group_name_H-M   'P 1'
#
loop_
_entity.id
_entity.type
_entity.pdbx_description
1 polymer ?
#
loop_
_entity_poly.entity_id
_entity_poly.type
_entity_poly.pdbx_seq_one_letter_code
_entity_poly.pdbx_strand_id
1 'polypeptide(L)'
;PGTQQIGESEGLFVRGGTAAETKTFIDGTLVNNFFFSSVPNIAQFSRFSPFIFKGTVFSTGGYSSLYGQALSSALILESIDLPERSSANIGITVLSGSAGFQQLNKKKNASWGFNYGYTDLRLAFAVIKQRQDFSKVPVYHNLDANFRIKTSATGMLKYYGYFSSNQLGFTTASLDSLGYLDRFAISNSNHYHNLSWRENLPKRWKMMIGISFTNNHDKINASLQDEDKKDVVLSGLEFKNFGLNNRGNYINAKTVLEKKLKGLSAFRFGAEYNFSKDKLNYRDYLGSSFISSLKENIKSLFAETDLYATNEIALKAGVRMEHSSLLGKTNLAPRASIAYKLGKGSQTSFAYGIFYQNPERRYLPSPNPLDFMKATHYILQYQKVLNQQSLRLEAFYKKYKGLVKTGRTGFTEAAISNNGFGDAKGVELFWRDKKTIKNFDYWISYSFLDTQRDFLNFPFAITPNFAAKHTASVVAKKFV
;
A
#
# COMPACT_ATOMS: atom_id res chain seq x y z
N PRO A 1 -0.55 -0.17 -16.03
CA PRO A 1 -1.79 0.53 -16.36
C PRO A 1 -2.68 0.66 -15.14
N GLY A 2 -3.53 1.70 -15.06
CA GLY A 2 -4.50 1.91 -13.98
C GLY A 2 -3.96 2.32 -12.62
N THR A 3 -2.66 2.51 -12.48
CA THR A 3 -2.02 2.98 -11.25
C THR A 3 -1.55 4.41 -11.44
N GLN A 4 -1.88 5.27 -10.50
CA GLN A 4 -1.48 6.66 -10.49
C GLN A 4 -0.80 6.98 -9.17
N GLN A 5 0.21 7.84 -9.21
CA GLN A 5 0.80 8.48 -8.06
C GLN A 5 0.63 9.98 -8.24
N ILE A 6 -0.01 10.59 -7.28
CA ILE A 6 -0.31 12.03 -7.31
C ILE A 6 0.54 12.69 -6.24
N GLY A 7 1.23 13.77 -6.60
CA GLY A 7 2.13 14.48 -5.69
C GLY A 7 1.46 15.05 -4.43
N GLU A 8 0.14 15.14 -4.42
CA GLU A 8 -0.62 15.77 -3.34
C GLU A 8 -1.14 14.79 -2.29
N SER A 9 -0.95 13.47 -2.45
CA SER A 9 -1.48 12.48 -1.53
C SER A 9 -0.67 11.20 -1.45
N GLU A 10 -0.83 10.51 -0.33
CA GLU A 10 -0.08 9.33 0.06
C GLU A 10 -0.46 8.08 -0.75
N GLY A 11 0.53 7.38 -1.32
CA GLY A 11 0.39 6.01 -1.75
C GLY A 11 0.01 5.78 -3.21
N LEU A 12 -0.59 4.64 -3.50
CA LEU A 12 -0.95 4.17 -4.83
C LEU A 12 -2.45 4.30 -5.06
N PHE A 13 -2.83 5.10 -6.03
CA PHE A 13 -4.21 5.24 -6.51
C PHE A 13 -4.46 4.23 -7.64
N VAL A 14 -5.48 3.41 -7.50
CA VAL A 14 -5.71 2.29 -8.41
C VAL A 14 -7.14 2.27 -8.88
N ARG A 15 -7.36 2.48 -10.19
CA ARG A 15 -8.68 2.36 -10.81
C ARG A 15 -9.76 3.15 -10.06
N GLY A 16 -9.50 4.42 -9.81
CA GLY A 16 -10.41 5.31 -9.11
C GLY A 16 -10.52 5.04 -7.58
N GLY A 17 -9.72 4.13 -7.04
CA GLY A 17 -9.57 3.92 -5.59
C GLY A 17 -8.56 4.87 -4.98
N THR A 18 -8.78 5.27 -3.73
CA THR A 18 -7.82 6.06 -2.96
C THR A 18 -6.61 5.22 -2.54
N ALA A 19 -5.54 5.88 -2.14
CA ALA A 19 -4.35 5.19 -1.63
C ALA A 19 -4.63 4.32 -0.39
N ALA A 20 -5.52 4.77 0.49
CA ALA A 20 -5.95 4.02 1.67
C ALA A 20 -6.68 2.69 1.33
N GLU A 21 -7.26 2.61 0.13
CA GLU A 21 -7.95 1.42 -0.38
C GLU A 21 -7.00 0.37 -0.99
N THR A 22 -5.70 0.69 -1.12
CA THR A 22 -4.64 -0.22 -1.53
C THR A 22 -3.87 -0.71 -0.31
N LYS A 23 -3.71 -2.03 -0.15
CA LYS A 23 -2.92 -2.61 0.95
C LYS A 23 -1.70 -3.34 0.42
N THR A 24 -0.62 -3.22 1.18
CA THR A 24 0.65 -3.88 0.87
C THR A 24 0.91 -5.02 1.85
N PHE A 25 1.39 -6.14 1.31
CA PHE A 25 1.74 -7.33 2.07
C PHE A 25 3.18 -7.72 1.75
N ILE A 26 3.98 -8.03 2.77
CA ILE A 26 5.33 -8.58 2.62
C ILE A 26 5.35 -9.97 3.22
N ASP A 27 5.81 -10.96 2.43
CA ASP A 27 5.85 -12.38 2.81
C ASP A 27 4.54 -12.88 3.43
N GLY A 28 3.40 -12.38 2.91
CA GLY A 28 2.05 -12.77 3.29
C GLY A 28 1.42 -11.97 4.43
N THR A 29 2.16 -11.14 5.17
CA THR A 29 1.64 -10.31 6.27
C THR A 29 1.39 -8.86 5.84
N LEU A 30 0.40 -8.23 6.45
CA LEU A 30 0.04 -6.83 6.20
C LEU A 30 1.15 -5.89 6.68
N VAL A 31 1.49 -4.89 5.85
CA VAL A 31 2.40 -3.81 6.19
C VAL A 31 1.61 -2.53 6.45
N ASN A 32 1.73 -2.00 7.64
CA ASN A 32 1.23 -0.67 7.96
C ASN A 32 2.33 0.38 7.68
N ASN A 33 1.92 1.58 7.25
CA ASN A 33 2.85 2.68 6.96
C ASN A 33 3.93 2.31 5.92
N PHE A 34 3.52 1.73 4.78
CA PHE A 34 4.44 1.32 3.71
C PHE A 34 5.20 2.50 3.11
N PHE A 35 4.59 3.67 3.05
CA PHE A 35 5.22 4.90 2.57
C PHE A 35 5.75 5.75 3.73
N PHE A 36 6.73 6.61 3.43
CA PHE A 36 7.17 7.63 4.38
C PHE A 36 6.03 8.59 4.67
N SER A 37 5.90 9.01 5.91
CA SER A 37 5.00 10.11 6.25
C SER A 37 5.52 11.40 5.62
N SER A 38 4.63 12.19 5.03
CA SER A 38 4.95 13.43 4.35
C SER A 38 3.99 14.54 4.76
N VAL A 39 4.19 15.70 4.21
CA VAL A 39 3.35 16.90 4.38
C VAL A 39 2.51 17.11 3.12
N PRO A 40 1.42 17.88 3.15
CA PRO A 40 0.61 18.16 1.98
C PRO A 40 1.46 18.60 0.79
N ASN A 41 1.07 18.18 -0.42
CA ASN A 41 1.71 18.52 -1.71
C ASN A 41 3.16 18.04 -1.91
N ILE A 42 3.65 17.15 -1.05
CA ILE A 42 4.96 16.49 -1.23
C ILE A 42 4.76 15.00 -1.50
N ALA A 43 5.30 14.54 -2.64
CA ALA A 43 5.23 13.14 -3.04
C ALA A 43 5.88 12.21 -2.01
N GLN A 44 5.23 11.09 -1.75
CA GLN A 44 5.73 10.07 -0.85
C GLN A 44 6.44 8.94 -1.60
N PHE A 45 7.44 8.39 -0.94
CA PHE A 45 8.21 7.25 -1.43
C PHE A 45 8.01 6.04 -0.53
N SER A 46 8.18 4.84 -1.12
CA SER A 46 8.24 3.60 -0.35
C SER A 46 9.42 3.62 0.63
N ARG A 47 9.19 3.13 1.84
CA ARG A 47 10.25 2.92 2.84
C ARG A 47 11.18 1.79 2.44
N PHE A 48 10.67 0.81 1.72
CA PHE A 48 11.35 -0.45 1.41
C PHE A 48 12.07 -0.37 0.07
N SER A 49 13.32 -0.81 0.06
CA SER A 49 14.11 -0.92 -1.17
C SER A 49 13.51 -2.00 -2.08
N PRO A 50 13.30 -1.74 -3.37
CA PRO A 50 12.79 -2.74 -4.30
C PRO A 50 13.73 -3.95 -4.47
N PHE A 51 15.01 -3.81 -4.18
CA PHE A 51 16.02 -4.86 -4.33
C PHE A 51 15.92 -5.97 -3.28
N ILE A 52 15.14 -5.80 -2.23
CA ILE A 52 14.89 -6.87 -1.25
C ILE A 52 13.82 -7.87 -1.70
N PHE A 53 13.12 -7.58 -2.79
CA PHE A 53 12.01 -8.40 -3.29
C PHE A 53 12.42 -9.18 -4.54
N LYS A 54 12.11 -10.48 -4.55
CA LYS A 54 12.27 -11.38 -5.72
C LYS A 54 11.02 -11.47 -6.58
N GLY A 55 9.86 -11.15 -6.00
CA GLY A 55 8.57 -11.22 -6.67
C GLY A 55 7.64 -10.12 -6.21
N THR A 56 6.91 -9.57 -7.17
CA THR A 56 5.87 -8.58 -6.95
C THR A 56 4.62 -9.02 -7.68
N VAL A 57 3.52 -9.23 -6.96
CA VAL A 57 2.20 -9.43 -7.51
C VAL A 57 1.36 -8.21 -7.17
N PHE A 58 0.98 -7.47 -8.18
CA PHE A 58 0.08 -6.35 -8.04
C PHE A 58 -1.28 -6.70 -8.63
N SER A 59 -2.26 -6.90 -7.74
CA SER A 59 -3.64 -7.16 -8.13
C SER A 59 -4.46 -5.89 -8.06
N THR A 60 -4.88 -5.40 -9.20
CA THR A 60 -5.70 -4.19 -9.36
C THR A 60 -7.19 -4.42 -9.08
N GLY A 61 -7.54 -5.60 -8.59
CA GLY A 61 -8.88 -6.06 -8.20
C GLY A 61 -8.99 -7.58 -8.34
N GLY A 62 -10.06 -8.18 -7.84
CA GLY A 62 -10.28 -9.63 -7.93
C GLY A 62 -9.21 -10.47 -7.19
N TYR A 63 -8.53 -9.92 -6.21
CA TYR A 63 -7.45 -10.59 -5.48
C TYR A 63 -7.98 -11.72 -4.57
N SER A 64 -7.07 -12.66 -4.22
CA SER A 64 -7.32 -13.86 -3.43
C SER A 64 -7.96 -13.56 -2.07
N SER A 65 -8.80 -14.50 -1.56
CA SER A 65 -9.41 -14.43 -0.22
C SER A 65 -8.40 -14.49 0.92
N LEU A 66 -7.17 -14.85 0.63
CA LEU A 66 -6.06 -14.78 1.59
C LEU A 66 -5.76 -13.35 2.06
N TYR A 67 -6.22 -12.33 1.34
CA TYR A 67 -5.96 -10.93 1.61
C TYR A 67 -7.26 -10.16 1.86
N GLY A 68 -7.25 -9.26 2.82
CA GLY A 68 -8.42 -8.46 3.22
C GLY A 68 -8.08 -6.99 3.49
N GLN A 69 -9.08 -6.26 3.99
CA GLN A 69 -8.97 -4.85 4.38
C GLN A 69 -8.52 -3.92 3.24
N ALA A 70 -8.82 -4.26 1.98
CA ALA A 70 -8.52 -3.45 0.80
C ALA A 70 -9.75 -3.37 -0.11
N LEU A 71 -10.17 -2.17 -0.50
CA LEU A 71 -11.31 -1.98 -1.41
C LEU A 71 -10.89 -1.97 -2.87
N SER A 72 -9.68 -1.53 -3.17
CA SER A 72 -9.26 -1.31 -4.54
C SER A 72 -8.26 -2.33 -5.04
N SER A 73 -7.14 -2.52 -4.35
CA SER A 73 -6.04 -3.35 -4.81
C SER A 73 -5.19 -3.93 -3.68
N ALA A 74 -4.42 -4.97 -4.02
CA ALA A 74 -3.45 -5.58 -3.13
C ALA A 74 -2.07 -5.66 -3.81
N LEU A 75 -1.05 -5.09 -3.16
CA LEU A 75 0.35 -5.22 -3.53
C LEU A 75 1.00 -6.30 -2.66
N ILE A 76 1.42 -7.39 -3.28
CA ILE A 76 1.99 -8.55 -2.60
C ILE A 76 3.44 -8.65 -3.00
N LEU A 77 4.32 -8.49 -2.04
CA LEU A 77 5.77 -8.48 -2.20
C LEU A 77 6.34 -9.74 -1.54
N GLU A 78 7.17 -10.45 -2.28
CA GLU A 78 7.90 -11.60 -1.77
C GLU A 78 9.37 -11.25 -1.64
N SER A 79 9.91 -11.31 -0.42
CA SER A 79 11.32 -11.05 -0.18
C SER A 79 12.19 -12.15 -0.76
N ILE A 80 13.43 -11.82 -1.15
CA ILE A 80 14.41 -12.80 -1.63
C ILE A 80 14.63 -13.89 -0.58
N ASP A 81 14.94 -15.10 -1.03
CA ASP A 81 15.33 -16.21 -0.15
C ASP A 81 16.81 -16.05 0.25
N LEU A 82 17.67 -16.99 -0.04
CA LEU A 82 19.10 -16.82 0.18
C LEU A 82 19.74 -16.06 -0.99
N PRO A 83 20.73 -15.19 -0.75
CA PRO A 83 21.51 -14.59 -1.80
C PRO A 83 22.37 -15.64 -2.52
N GLU A 84 22.76 -15.38 -3.75
CA GLU A 84 23.63 -16.28 -4.52
C GLU A 84 25.06 -16.32 -3.95
N ARG A 85 25.53 -15.18 -3.45
CA ARG A 85 26.87 -14.99 -2.87
C ARG A 85 26.84 -13.92 -1.77
N SER A 86 27.88 -13.94 -0.95
CA SER A 86 28.16 -12.83 -0.03
C SER A 86 28.56 -11.59 -0.83
N SER A 87 28.14 -10.42 -0.37
CA SER A 87 28.43 -9.15 -1.02
C SER A 87 28.51 -8.03 0.01
N ALA A 88 29.29 -7.01 -0.32
CA ALA A 88 29.26 -5.72 0.36
C ALA A 88 29.09 -4.62 -0.68
N ASN A 89 28.42 -3.56 -0.31
CA ASN A 89 28.21 -2.41 -1.18
C ASN A 89 28.41 -1.13 -0.40
N ILE A 90 29.01 -0.15 -1.06
CA ILE A 90 29.09 1.24 -0.60
C ILE A 90 28.59 2.09 -1.77
N GLY A 91 27.68 2.99 -1.49
CA GLY A 91 27.15 3.93 -2.46
C GLY A 91 27.28 5.36 -1.93
N ILE A 92 27.83 6.23 -2.74
CA ILE A 92 27.95 7.66 -2.42
C ILE A 92 27.40 8.45 -3.60
N THR A 93 26.50 9.36 -3.32
CA THR A 93 25.95 10.34 -4.27
C THR A 93 26.01 11.73 -3.64
N VAL A 94 25.73 12.76 -4.42
CA VAL A 94 25.63 14.15 -3.90
C VAL A 94 24.56 14.26 -2.80
N LEU A 95 23.54 13.39 -2.83
CA LEU A 95 22.39 13.45 -1.93
C LEU A 95 22.41 12.41 -0.83
N SER A 96 23.19 11.32 -0.99
CA SER A 96 23.08 10.17 -0.10
C SER A 96 24.37 9.39 0.02
N GLY A 97 24.54 8.78 1.18
CA GLY A 97 25.53 7.74 1.43
C GLY A 97 24.82 6.44 1.83
N SER A 98 25.31 5.30 1.41
CA SER A 98 24.81 4.00 1.83
C SER A 98 25.96 3.00 1.99
N ALA A 99 25.80 2.11 2.94
CA ALA A 99 26.70 0.98 3.14
C ALA A 99 25.91 -0.25 3.54
N GLY A 100 26.29 -1.40 3.03
CA GLY A 100 25.61 -2.62 3.37
C GLY A 100 26.45 -3.85 3.08
N PHE A 101 26.08 -4.94 3.70
CA PHE A 101 26.65 -6.24 3.42
C PHE A 101 25.60 -7.34 3.54
N GLN A 102 25.86 -8.43 2.85
CA GLN A 102 25.09 -9.64 2.89
C GLN A 102 26.06 -10.82 2.98
N GLN A 103 25.99 -11.57 4.06
CA GLN A 103 26.82 -12.75 4.30
C GLN A 103 26.01 -14.03 4.04
N LEU A 104 26.50 -14.88 3.18
CA LEU A 104 26.01 -16.25 2.98
C LEU A 104 26.98 -17.22 3.66
N ASN A 105 26.48 -18.15 4.45
CA ASN A 105 27.34 -19.13 5.12
C ASN A 105 27.92 -20.15 4.12
N LYS A 106 29.00 -20.82 4.51
CA LYS A 106 29.69 -21.81 3.66
C LYS A 106 28.79 -22.96 3.18
N LYS A 107 27.83 -23.39 4.02
CA LYS A 107 26.87 -24.45 3.67
C LYS A 107 25.72 -23.95 2.77
N LYS A 108 25.65 -22.65 2.44
CA LYS A 108 24.59 -22.02 1.63
C LYS A 108 23.18 -22.32 2.12
N ASN A 109 22.99 -22.46 3.43
CA ASN A 109 21.69 -22.69 4.05
C ASN A 109 21.25 -21.60 5.01
N ALA A 110 22.10 -20.61 5.29
CA ALA A 110 21.77 -19.45 6.10
C ALA A 110 22.46 -18.18 5.58
N SER A 111 21.81 -17.06 5.71
CA SER A 111 22.37 -15.75 5.39
C SER A 111 21.87 -14.68 6.35
N TRP A 112 22.66 -13.64 6.51
CA TRP A 112 22.31 -12.44 7.25
C TRP A 112 22.92 -11.22 6.58
N GLY A 113 22.31 -10.09 6.77
CA GLY A 113 22.75 -8.87 6.13
C GLY A 113 22.16 -7.65 6.79
N PHE A 114 22.76 -6.53 6.45
CA PHE A 114 22.48 -5.25 7.02
C PHE A 114 22.75 -4.18 5.96
N ASN A 115 21.88 -3.17 5.87
CA ASN A 115 22.10 -1.99 5.04
C ASN A 115 21.72 -0.74 5.83
N TYR A 116 22.54 0.29 5.68
CA TYR A 116 22.24 1.62 6.18
C TYR A 116 22.32 2.61 5.05
N GLY A 117 21.36 3.52 5.00
CA GLY A 117 21.29 4.63 4.05
C GLY A 117 21.02 5.94 4.78
N TYR A 118 21.75 6.95 4.39
CA TYR A 118 21.59 8.33 4.82
C TYR A 118 21.35 9.21 3.61
N THR A 119 20.29 10.00 3.63
CA THR A 119 19.98 10.99 2.57
C THR A 119 19.80 12.35 3.20
N ASP A 120 20.51 13.35 2.68
CA ASP A 120 20.46 14.73 3.12
C ASP A 120 20.39 15.66 1.91
N LEU A 121 19.29 16.37 1.77
CA LEU A 121 19.06 17.23 0.62
C LEU A 121 19.65 18.65 0.79
N ARG A 122 20.28 18.98 1.92
CA ARG A 122 20.82 20.33 2.17
C ARG A 122 21.83 20.78 1.11
N LEU A 123 22.77 19.90 0.72
CA LEU A 123 23.75 20.22 -0.34
C LEU A 123 23.07 20.46 -1.68
N ALA A 124 22.10 19.63 -2.07
CA ALA A 124 21.38 19.83 -3.32
C ALA A 124 20.59 21.12 -3.33
N PHE A 125 19.93 21.45 -2.23
CA PHE A 125 19.11 22.65 -2.12
C PHE A 125 19.95 23.93 -2.02
N ALA A 126 21.21 23.83 -1.61
CA ALA A 126 22.15 24.95 -1.68
C ALA A 126 22.55 25.32 -3.12
N VAL A 127 22.53 24.33 -4.03
CA VAL A 127 22.91 24.53 -5.45
C VAL A 127 21.69 24.68 -6.34
N ILE A 128 20.62 23.91 -6.09
CA ILE A 128 19.40 23.88 -6.90
C ILE A 128 18.31 24.65 -6.16
N LYS A 129 17.93 25.81 -6.71
CA LYS A 129 16.84 26.61 -6.15
C LYS A 129 15.53 25.83 -6.15
N GLN A 130 14.93 25.68 -4.96
CA GLN A 130 13.65 25.03 -4.78
C GLN A 130 12.50 26.00 -5.02
N ARG A 131 11.36 25.48 -5.51
CA ARG A 131 10.12 26.28 -5.61
C ARG A 131 9.45 26.49 -4.25
N GLN A 132 9.62 25.50 -3.36
CA GLN A 132 9.06 25.51 -2.02
C GLN A 132 10.10 26.05 -1.03
N ASP A 133 9.64 26.80 -0.04
CA ASP A 133 10.47 27.30 1.05
C ASP A 133 10.54 26.24 2.16
N PHE A 134 11.65 25.52 2.23
CA PHE A 134 11.85 24.46 3.21
C PHE A 134 12.31 25.04 4.57
N SER A 135 11.42 25.04 5.57
CA SER A 135 11.76 25.39 6.95
C SER A 135 12.57 24.28 7.64
N LYS A 136 12.44 23.02 7.17
CA LYS A 136 13.29 21.88 7.50
C LYS A 136 13.59 21.10 6.23
N VAL A 137 14.85 21.12 5.82
CA VAL A 137 15.29 20.36 4.65
C VAL A 137 15.12 18.85 4.92
N PRO A 138 14.62 18.08 3.95
CA PRO A 138 14.44 16.64 4.12
C PRO A 138 15.74 15.92 4.44
N VAL A 139 15.72 15.13 5.53
CA VAL A 139 16.79 14.22 5.92
C VAL A 139 16.16 12.87 6.22
N TYR A 140 16.78 11.79 5.74
CA TYR A 140 16.30 10.43 5.91
C TYR A 140 17.42 9.52 6.41
N HIS A 141 17.12 8.71 7.41
CA HIS A 141 17.91 7.59 7.87
C HIS A 141 17.13 6.31 7.63
N ASN A 142 17.74 5.34 6.98
CA ASN A 142 17.14 4.05 6.71
C ASN A 142 18.11 2.97 7.14
N LEU A 143 17.61 2.00 7.87
CA LEU A 143 18.36 0.86 8.35
C LEU A 143 17.54 -0.40 8.09
N ASP A 144 18.09 -1.40 7.44
CA ASP A 144 17.47 -2.72 7.37
C ASP A 144 18.44 -3.82 7.80
N ALA A 145 17.87 -4.85 8.40
CA ALA A 145 18.57 -6.06 8.77
C ALA A 145 17.74 -7.28 8.35
N ASN A 146 18.39 -8.31 7.87
CA ASN A 146 17.73 -9.52 7.46
C ASN A 146 18.48 -10.76 7.92
N PHE A 147 17.71 -11.80 8.22
CA PHE A 147 18.21 -13.13 8.54
C PHE A 147 17.35 -14.18 7.84
N ARG A 148 18.00 -15.16 7.22
CA ARG A 148 17.32 -16.20 6.45
C ARG A 148 18.00 -17.53 6.70
N ILE A 149 17.20 -18.57 6.93
CA ILE A 149 17.70 -19.91 7.16
C ILE A 149 16.79 -20.97 6.50
N LYS A 150 17.38 -21.90 5.78
CA LYS A 150 16.68 -23.11 5.34
C LYS A 150 16.39 -23.99 6.54
N THR A 151 15.11 -24.24 6.82
CA THR A 151 14.68 -25.16 7.90
C THR A 151 14.69 -26.63 7.45
N SER A 152 14.52 -26.84 6.14
CA SER A 152 14.55 -28.13 5.48
C SER A 152 14.98 -27.95 4.01
N ALA A 153 14.92 -29.01 3.21
CA ALA A 153 15.12 -28.94 1.76
C ALA A 153 14.14 -27.97 1.07
N THR A 154 12.97 -27.79 1.62
CA THR A 154 11.88 -26.97 1.07
C THR A 154 11.43 -25.86 2.00
N GLY A 155 11.94 -25.83 3.22
CA GLY A 155 11.58 -24.88 4.25
C GLY A 155 12.48 -23.65 4.29
N MET A 156 11.89 -22.51 4.64
CA MET A 156 12.59 -21.24 4.74
C MET A 156 11.98 -20.39 5.86
N LEU A 157 12.81 -20.06 6.84
CA LEU A 157 12.52 -19.05 7.85
C LEU A 157 13.22 -17.75 7.44
N LYS A 158 12.50 -16.65 7.46
CA LYS A 158 12.99 -15.32 7.13
C LYS A 158 12.62 -14.33 8.23
N TYR A 159 13.56 -13.51 8.59
CA TYR A 159 13.35 -12.31 9.37
C TYR A 159 13.82 -11.09 8.58
N TYR A 160 13.03 -10.04 8.61
CA TYR A 160 13.35 -8.75 8.06
C TYR A 160 12.97 -7.66 9.07
N GLY A 161 13.96 -6.87 9.49
CA GLY A 161 13.79 -5.70 10.33
C GLY A 161 14.11 -4.44 9.54
N TYR A 162 13.32 -3.38 9.74
CA TYR A 162 13.52 -2.10 9.11
C TYR A 162 13.28 -0.97 10.11
N PHE A 163 14.16 0.02 10.09
CA PHE A 163 14.02 1.26 10.82
C PHE A 163 14.17 2.43 9.87
N SER A 164 13.37 3.47 10.04
CA SER A 164 13.59 4.75 9.40
C SER A 164 13.29 5.91 10.33
N SER A 165 14.02 7.00 10.13
CA SER A 165 13.75 8.30 10.73
C SER A 165 13.86 9.35 9.65
N ASN A 166 12.87 10.23 9.58
CA ASN A 166 12.88 11.34 8.62
C ASN A 166 12.31 12.61 9.22
N GLN A 167 12.74 13.72 8.66
CA GLN A 167 12.17 15.03 8.96
C GLN A 167 12.01 15.83 7.67
N LEU A 168 11.00 16.68 7.68
CA LEU A 168 10.65 17.56 6.56
C LEU A 168 9.81 18.71 7.08
N GLY A 169 10.02 19.92 6.57
CA GLY A 169 9.14 21.04 6.84
C GLY A 169 9.23 22.07 5.73
N PHE A 170 8.12 22.69 5.43
CA PHE A 170 8.06 23.73 4.40
C PHE A 170 7.02 24.80 4.78
N THR A 171 7.15 25.93 4.11
CA THR A 171 6.28 27.09 4.24
C THR A 171 5.71 27.42 2.87
N THR A 172 4.44 27.74 2.81
CA THR A 172 3.75 28.14 1.57
C THR A 172 2.79 29.28 1.83
N ALA A 173 2.46 30.06 0.79
CA ALA A 173 1.44 31.10 0.93
C ALA A 173 0.12 30.51 1.41
N SER A 174 -0.52 31.13 2.39
CA SER A 174 -1.80 30.73 2.88
C SER A 174 -2.89 31.00 1.86
N LEU A 175 -3.75 30.01 1.61
CA LEU A 175 -4.91 30.16 0.71
C LEU A 175 -6.08 30.89 1.38
N ASP A 176 -6.16 30.84 2.70
CA ASP A 176 -7.26 31.39 3.49
C ASP A 176 -6.99 32.80 4.00
N SER A 177 -5.75 33.30 3.86
CA SER A 177 -5.35 34.60 4.39
C SER A 177 -4.23 35.21 3.57
N LEU A 178 -4.52 36.29 2.85
CA LEU A 178 -3.52 37.03 2.08
C LEU A 178 -2.47 37.67 2.98
N GLY A 179 -1.20 37.61 2.57
CA GLY A 179 -0.06 38.16 3.35
C GLY A 179 0.42 37.24 4.48
N TYR A 180 -0.15 36.03 4.61
CA TYR A 180 0.28 35.06 5.61
C TYR A 180 0.79 33.78 4.97
N LEU A 181 1.53 32.99 5.76
CA LEU A 181 2.18 31.76 5.34
C LEU A 181 1.67 30.58 6.18
N ASP A 182 1.37 29.46 5.55
CA ASP A 182 1.10 28.18 6.20
C ASP A 182 2.41 27.40 6.33
N ARG A 183 2.85 27.14 7.55
CA ARG A 183 4.02 26.31 7.83
C ARG A 183 3.60 24.93 8.31
N PHE A 184 4.21 23.89 7.71
CA PHE A 184 4.09 22.51 8.15
C PHE A 184 5.45 21.89 8.38
N ALA A 185 5.58 21.16 9.49
CA ALA A 185 6.79 20.40 9.79
C ALA A 185 6.40 19.02 10.34
N ILE A 186 7.03 17.98 9.82
CA ILE A 186 6.86 16.61 10.27
C ILE A 186 8.21 15.99 10.64
N SER A 187 8.21 15.21 11.72
CA SER A 187 9.28 14.27 12.04
C SER A 187 8.64 12.91 12.27
N ASN A 188 9.17 11.89 11.62
CA ASN A 188 8.66 10.54 11.71
C ASN A 188 9.77 9.56 12.10
N SER A 189 9.44 8.57 12.91
CA SER A 189 10.24 7.36 13.11
C SER A 189 9.35 6.13 12.93
N ASN A 190 9.88 5.12 12.25
CA ASN A 190 9.15 3.90 11.95
C ASN A 190 10.05 2.68 12.19
N HIS A 191 9.51 1.69 12.89
CA HIS A 191 10.12 0.37 13.07
C HIS A 191 9.18 -0.67 12.47
N TYR A 192 9.71 -1.53 11.63
CA TYR A 192 8.99 -2.64 11.05
C TYR A 192 9.77 -3.94 11.23
N HIS A 193 9.08 -4.99 11.65
CA HIS A 193 9.63 -6.33 11.80
C HIS A 193 8.71 -7.32 11.12
N ASN A 194 9.28 -8.26 10.40
CA ASN A 194 8.56 -9.35 9.76
C ASN A 194 9.31 -10.65 10.01
N LEU A 195 8.61 -11.65 10.52
CA LEU A 195 9.09 -13.01 10.65
C LEU A 195 8.15 -13.91 9.85
N SER A 196 8.65 -14.64 8.88
CA SER A 196 7.87 -15.56 8.05
C SER A 196 8.54 -16.92 7.94
N TRP A 197 7.74 -17.97 8.04
CA TRP A 197 8.17 -19.33 7.87
C TRP A 197 7.29 -20.05 6.86
N ARG A 198 7.94 -20.67 5.87
CA ARG A 198 7.29 -21.51 4.86
C ARG A 198 7.89 -22.90 4.93
N GLU A 199 7.03 -23.93 4.89
CA GLU A 199 7.46 -25.32 4.93
C GLU A 199 6.54 -26.21 4.09
N ASN A 200 7.13 -27.16 3.36
CA ASN A 200 6.36 -28.25 2.77
C ASN A 200 6.28 -29.40 3.77
N LEU A 201 5.07 -29.75 4.14
CA LEU A 201 4.79 -30.82 5.07
C LEU A 201 4.47 -32.13 4.32
N PRO A 202 4.49 -33.30 5.02
CA PRO A 202 4.09 -34.57 4.42
C PRO A 202 2.69 -34.54 3.80
N LYS A 203 2.38 -35.52 2.96
CA LYS A 203 1.06 -35.69 2.32
C LYS A 203 0.62 -34.50 1.49
N ARG A 204 1.55 -33.79 0.82
CA ARG A 204 1.30 -32.62 -0.07
C ARG A 204 0.70 -31.41 0.64
N TRP A 205 0.96 -31.22 1.90
CA TRP A 205 0.64 -30.00 2.61
C TRP A 205 1.75 -28.98 2.46
N LYS A 206 1.37 -27.72 2.48
CA LYS A 206 2.29 -26.58 2.70
C LYS A 206 1.75 -25.70 3.82
N MET A 207 2.65 -25.15 4.56
CA MET A 207 2.36 -24.20 5.62
C MET A 207 3.10 -22.90 5.39
N MET A 208 2.42 -21.81 5.67
CA MET A 208 3.00 -20.47 5.79
C MET A 208 2.51 -19.87 7.12
N ILE A 209 3.44 -19.42 7.93
CA ILE A 209 3.17 -18.64 9.15
C ILE A 209 3.94 -17.33 9.00
N GLY A 210 3.29 -16.22 9.30
CA GLY A 210 3.90 -14.91 9.28
C GLY A 210 3.42 -14.05 10.44
N ILE A 211 4.34 -13.26 10.99
CA ILE A 211 4.05 -12.25 12.00
C ILE A 211 4.77 -10.97 11.58
N SER A 212 4.05 -9.85 11.55
CA SER A 212 4.67 -8.53 11.39
C SER A 212 4.29 -7.61 12.54
N PHE A 213 5.20 -6.72 12.86
CA PHE A 213 5.02 -5.66 13.84
C PHE A 213 5.47 -4.34 13.24
N THR A 214 4.66 -3.29 13.40
CA THR A 214 5.02 -1.92 13.04
C THR A 214 4.81 -1.01 14.24
N ASN A 215 5.81 -0.19 14.55
CA ASN A 215 5.65 0.96 15.42
C ASN A 215 5.93 2.22 14.60
N ASN A 216 4.97 3.13 14.55
CA ASN A 216 5.09 4.41 13.83
C ASN A 216 4.88 5.57 14.78
N HIS A 217 5.72 6.59 14.69
CA HIS A 217 5.62 7.78 15.48
C HIS A 217 5.75 9.03 14.62
N ASP A 218 4.66 9.76 14.48
CA ASP A 218 4.58 11.02 13.75
C ASP A 218 4.47 12.19 14.75
N LYS A 219 5.30 13.21 14.53
CA LYS A 219 5.18 14.51 15.17
C LYS A 219 4.98 15.56 14.09
N ILE A 220 3.81 16.19 14.08
CA ILE A 220 3.45 17.25 13.14
C ILE A 220 3.29 18.53 13.91
N ASN A 221 3.84 19.62 13.38
CA ASN A 221 3.60 20.96 13.86
C ASN A 221 3.15 21.81 12.67
N ALA A 222 2.03 22.50 12.83
CA ALA A 222 1.52 23.45 11.88
C ALA A 222 1.39 24.81 12.55
N SER A 223 1.69 25.88 11.83
CA SER A 223 1.48 27.24 12.27
C SER A 223 1.17 28.18 11.11
N LEU A 224 0.36 29.18 11.39
CA LEU A 224 0.21 30.35 10.55
C LEU A 224 1.33 31.33 10.87
N GLN A 225 1.99 31.88 9.88
CA GLN A 225 3.10 32.82 10.03
C GLN A 225 2.83 34.12 9.27
N ASP A 226 3.39 35.23 9.76
CA ASP A 226 3.45 36.48 9.03
C ASP A 226 4.56 36.43 7.93
N GLU A 227 4.75 37.54 7.22
CA GLU A 227 5.79 37.69 6.19
C GLU A 227 7.21 37.57 6.77
N ASP A 228 7.40 37.91 8.04
CA ASP A 228 8.66 37.75 8.78
C ASP A 228 8.88 36.31 9.30
N LYS A 229 7.98 35.37 8.96
CA LYS A 229 7.98 33.95 9.41
C LYS A 229 7.84 33.79 10.93
N LYS A 230 7.19 34.73 11.62
CA LYS A 230 6.82 34.61 13.01
C LYS A 230 5.45 33.97 13.13
N ASP A 231 5.30 33.04 14.07
CA ASP A 231 4.03 32.37 14.32
C ASP A 231 3.00 33.39 14.83
N VAL A 232 1.83 33.41 14.21
CA VAL A 232 0.70 34.32 14.54
C VAL A 232 -0.58 33.52 14.73
N VAL A 233 -1.48 34.05 15.53
CA VAL A 233 -2.82 33.51 15.75
C VAL A 233 -3.83 34.55 15.29
N LEU A 234 -4.61 34.20 14.26
CA LEU A 234 -5.68 35.05 13.73
C LEU A 234 -7.04 34.50 14.12
N SER A 235 -7.97 35.42 14.45
CA SER A 235 -9.37 35.05 14.74
C SER A 235 -10.02 34.38 13.54
N GLY A 236 -10.60 33.18 13.78
CA GLY A 236 -11.18 32.33 12.76
C GLY A 236 -10.20 31.39 12.05
N LEU A 237 -8.88 31.53 12.28
CA LEU A 237 -7.83 30.68 11.71
C LEU A 237 -6.96 30.01 12.78
N GLU A 238 -7.38 30.00 14.04
CA GLU A 238 -6.67 29.43 15.19
C GLU A 238 -6.35 27.96 14.98
N PHE A 239 -7.22 27.23 14.26
CA PHE A 239 -7.07 25.84 13.93
C PHE A 239 -5.83 25.50 13.08
N LYS A 240 -5.22 26.50 12.44
CA LYS A 240 -3.95 26.36 11.69
C LYS A 240 -2.73 26.18 12.60
N ASN A 241 -2.86 26.58 13.88
CA ASN A 241 -1.79 26.50 14.87
C ASN A 241 -2.00 25.28 15.77
N PHE A 242 -1.34 24.17 15.45
CA PHE A 242 -1.48 22.94 16.23
C PHE A 242 -0.21 22.10 16.25
N GLY A 243 -0.12 21.28 17.29
CA GLY A 243 0.84 20.19 17.38
C GLY A 243 0.12 18.86 17.45
N LEU A 244 0.62 17.85 16.73
CA LEU A 244 0.05 16.51 16.72
C LEU A 244 1.18 15.49 16.93
N ASN A 245 0.98 14.62 17.92
CA ASN A 245 1.89 13.54 18.23
C ASN A 245 1.08 12.23 18.16
N ASN A 246 1.32 11.45 17.12
CA ASN A 246 0.62 10.19 16.87
C ASN A 246 1.57 9.00 16.99
N ARG A 247 1.24 8.03 17.85
CA ARG A 247 1.96 6.77 18.00
C ARG A 247 1.05 5.60 17.65
N GLY A 248 1.43 4.86 16.62
CA GLY A 248 0.73 3.66 16.17
C GLY A 248 1.54 2.40 16.43
N ASN A 249 0.89 1.36 16.96
CA ASN A 249 1.43 0.00 17.11
C ASN A 249 0.51 -0.96 16.38
N TYR A 250 1.08 -1.77 15.50
CA TYR A 250 0.34 -2.66 14.62
C TYR A 250 0.98 -4.04 14.62
N ILE A 251 0.17 -5.07 14.81
CA ILE A 251 0.59 -6.47 14.73
C ILE A 251 -0.30 -7.16 13.71
N ASN A 252 0.29 -7.90 12.79
CA ASN A 252 -0.42 -8.84 11.94
C ASN A 252 0.18 -10.23 12.16
N ALA A 253 -0.66 -11.21 12.47
CA ALA A 253 -0.30 -12.61 12.54
C ALA A 253 -1.19 -13.41 11.58
N LYS A 254 -0.58 -14.26 10.76
CA LYS A 254 -1.28 -15.01 9.71
C LYS A 254 -0.74 -16.41 9.56
N THR A 255 -1.65 -17.36 9.41
CA THR A 255 -1.34 -18.75 9.10
C THR A 255 -2.13 -19.17 7.87
N VAL A 256 -1.46 -19.82 6.92
CA VAL A 256 -2.07 -20.41 5.73
C VAL A 256 -1.63 -21.85 5.61
N LEU A 257 -2.59 -22.75 5.47
CA LEU A 257 -2.38 -24.15 5.14
C LEU A 257 -2.88 -24.39 3.72
N GLU A 258 -2.04 -24.97 2.88
CA GLU A 258 -2.36 -25.35 1.50
C GLU A 258 -2.27 -26.86 1.36
N LYS A 259 -3.32 -27.48 0.87
CA LYS A 259 -3.35 -28.88 0.45
C LYS A 259 -3.31 -28.93 -1.07
N LYS A 260 -2.22 -29.45 -1.63
CA LYS A 260 -2.19 -29.79 -3.07
C LYS A 260 -3.08 -30.99 -3.32
N LEU A 261 -4.01 -30.85 -4.25
CA LEU A 261 -4.93 -31.89 -4.71
C LEU A 261 -4.34 -32.61 -5.93
N LYS A 262 -5.18 -33.26 -6.74
CA LYS A 262 -4.75 -33.88 -7.99
C LYS A 262 -4.42 -32.83 -9.04
N GLY A 263 -3.38 -33.04 -9.82
CA GLY A 263 -2.91 -32.10 -10.83
C GLY A 263 -2.37 -30.81 -10.21
N LEU A 264 -2.80 -29.67 -10.75
CA LEU A 264 -2.43 -28.34 -10.30
C LEU A 264 -3.43 -27.76 -9.28
N SER A 265 -4.50 -28.50 -8.96
CA SER A 265 -5.54 -28.04 -8.04
C SER A 265 -5.02 -27.95 -6.60
N ALA A 266 -5.51 -26.99 -5.85
CA ALA A 266 -5.13 -26.76 -4.46
C ALA A 266 -6.29 -26.21 -3.63
N PHE A 267 -6.32 -26.54 -2.37
CA PHE A 267 -7.21 -25.95 -1.38
C PHE A 267 -6.37 -25.26 -0.31
N ARG A 268 -6.72 -24.01 0.00
CA ARG A 268 -6.08 -23.17 1.01
C ARG A 268 -7.09 -22.72 2.04
N PHE A 269 -6.68 -22.71 3.29
CA PHE A 269 -7.45 -22.10 4.37
C PHE A 269 -6.49 -21.52 5.40
N GLY A 270 -7.02 -20.64 6.23
CA GLY A 270 -6.18 -20.03 7.25
C GLY A 270 -6.92 -19.01 8.11
N ALA A 271 -6.16 -18.44 9.00
CA ALA A 271 -6.59 -17.41 9.91
C ALA A 271 -5.63 -16.23 9.90
N GLU A 272 -6.16 -15.07 10.18
CA GLU A 272 -5.39 -13.82 10.29
C GLU A 272 -5.91 -13.00 11.47
N TYR A 273 -4.99 -12.43 12.23
CA TYR A 273 -5.26 -11.53 13.32
C TYR A 273 -4.53 -10.23 13.11
N ASN A 274 -5.27 -9.13 13.11
CA ASN A 274 -4.73 -7.78 13.06
C ASN A 274 -5.05 -7.07 14.38
N PHE A 275 -4.01 -6.63 15.07
CA PHE A 275 -4.11 -5.72 16.20
C PHE A 275 -3.59 -4.36 15.82
N SER A 276 -4.27 -3.33 16.28
CA SER A 276 -3.83 -1.95 16.10
C SER A 276 -4.17 -1.11 17.31
N LYS A 277 -3.23 -0.23 17.69
CA LYS A 277 -3.44 0.76 18.75
C LYS A 277 -2.78 2.06 18.32
N ASP A 278 -3.59 3.09 18.16
CA ASP A 278 -3.13 4.47 17.95
C ASP A 278 -3.34 5.29 19.22
N LYS A 279 -2.37 6.12 19.54
CA LYS A 279 -2.46 7.12 20.60
C LYS A 279 -2.11 8.47 19.99
N LEU A 280 -3.13 9.32 19.88
CA LEU A 280 -3.05 10.67 19.37
C LEU A 280 -3.02 11.65 20.54
N ASN A 281 -2.05 12.56 20.52
CA ASN A 281 -2.04 13.74 21.37
C ASN A 281 -2.06 14.97 20.45
N TYR A 282 -3.18 15.66 20.43
CA TYR A 282 -3.37 16.93 19.74
C TYR A 282 -3.19 18.08 20.73
N ARG A 283 -2.44 19.09 20.36
CA ARG A 283 -2.26 20.33 21.12
C ARG A 283 -2.71 21.50 20.27
N ASP A 284 -3.62 22.28 20.78
CA ASP A 284 -4.12 23.49 20.11
C ASP A 284 -3.17 24.70 20.27
N TYR A 285 -3.57 25.84 19.72
CA TYR A 285 -2.84 27.10 19.77
C TYR A 285 -2.72 27.69 21.20
N LEU A 286 -3.61 27.35 22.10
CA LEU A 286 -3.55 27.74 23.53
C LEU A 286 -2.66 26.82 24.37
N GLY A 287 -2.15 25.71 23.77
CA GLY A 287 -1.38 24.71 24.49
C GLY A 287 -2.24 23.64 25.17
N SER A 288 -3.57 23.71 25.05
CA SER A 288 -4.47 22.69 25.57
C SER A 288 -4.26 21.37 24.81
N SER A 289 -4.24 20.26 25.54
CA SER A 289 -3.98 18.95 24.98
C SER A 289 -5.21 18.06 25.00
N PHE A 290 -5.53 17.46 23.86
CA PHE A 290 -6.52 16.42 23.72
C PHE A 290 -5.85 15.08 23.40
N ILE A 291 -6.15 14.05 24.20
CA ILE A 291 -5.57 12.72 24.03
C ILE A 291 -6.69 11.75 23.62
N SER A 292 -6.51 11.10 22.49
CA SER A 292 -7.36 10.02 22.02
C SER A 292 -6.58 8.73 21.92
N SER A 293 -7.20 7.60 22.24
CA SER A 293 -6.62 6.28 22.05
C SER A 293 -7.63 5.37 21.38
N LEU A 294 -7.26 4.85 20.22
CA LEU A 294 -8.07 3.94 19.45
C LEU A 294 -7.41 2.56 19.40
N LYS A 295 -8.13 1.54 19.82
CA LYS A 295 -7.68 0.15 19.79
C LYS A 295 -8.64 -0.70 18.97
N GLU A 296 -8.09 -1.55 18.11
CA GLU A 296 -8.88 -2.42 17.25
C GLU A 296 -8.24 -3.81 17.13
N ASN A 297 -9.10 -4.83 17.05
CA ASN A 297 -8.75 -6.19 16.70
C ASN A 297 -9.62 -6.63 15.52
N ILE A 298 -8.99 -7.07 14.43
CA ILE A 298 -9.68 -7.70 13.32
C ILE A 298 -9.28 -9.18 13.31
N LYS A 299 -10.26 -10.05 13.45
CA LYS A 299 -10.09 -11.50 13.36
C LYS A 299 -10.66 -11.97 12.04
N SER A 300 -9.90 -12.75 11.29
CA SER A 300 -10.30 -13.19 9.95
C SER A 300 -10.08 -14.69 9.80
N LEU A 301 -11.04 -15.34 9.13
CA LEU A 301 -10.93 -16.71 8.63
C LEU A 301 -11.13 -16.68 7.12
N PHE A 302 -10.41 -17.50 6.39
CA PHE A 302 -10.54 -17.59 4.95
C PHE A 302 -10.31 -19.00 4.44
N ALA A 303 -10.98 -19.29 3.32
CA ALA A 303 -10.76 -20.50 2.53
C ALA A 303 -10.82 -20.17 1.05
N GLU A 304 -10.01 -20.85 0.25
CA GLU A 304 -9.95 -20.67 -1.20
C GLU A 304 -9.53 -21.98 -1.88
N THR A 305 -10.14 -22.29 -3.00
CA THR A 305 -9.76 -23.43 -3.82
C THR A 305 -9.42 -23.00 -5.25
N ASP A 306 -8.36 -23.56 -5.80
CA ASP A 306 -8.04 -23.54 -7.22
C ASP A 306 -8.36 -24.94 -7.79
N LEU A 307 -9.27 -25.01 -8.76
CA LEU A 307 -9.70 -26.25 -9.40
C LEU A 307 -9.39 -26.20 -10.89
N TYR A 308 -8.51 -27.04 -11.34
CA TYR A 308 -8.26 -27.26 -12.76
C TYR A 308 -9.21 -28.36 -13.24
N ALA A 309 -10.40 -27.93 -13.70
CA ALA A 309 -11.48 -28.83 -14.10
C ALA A 309 -11.11 -29.60 -15.37
N THR A 310 -10.43 -28.92 -16.32
CA THR A 310 -9.85 -29.52 -17.52
C THR A 310 -8.45 -28.93 -17.76
N ASN A 311 -7.80 -29.31 -18.87
CA ASN A 311 -6.53 -28.69 -19.27
C ASN A 311 -6.71 -27.23 -19.75
N GLU A 312 -7.93 -26.82 -20.04
CA GLU A 312 -8.29 -25.50 -20.56
C GLU A 312 -9.02 -24.64 -19.51
N ILE A 313 -9.74 -25.25 -18.55
CA ILE A 313 -10.60 -24.54 -17.61
C ILE A 313 -10.01 -24.61 -16.20
N ALA A 314 -9.75 -23.45 -15.63
CA ALA A 314 -9.42 -23.28 -14.23
C ALA A 314 -10.47 -22.42 -13.51
N LEU A 315 -10.92 -22.89 -12.36
CA LEU A 315 -11.89 -22.25 -11.49
C LEU A 315 -11.21 -21.86 -10.17
N LYS A 316 -11.53 -20.71 -9.66
CA LYS A 316 -11.16 -20.30 -8.30
C LYS A 316 -12.42 -19.88 -7.56
N ALA A 317 -12.59 -20.38 -6.35
CA ALA A 317 -13.64 -19.93 -5.44
C ALA A 317 -13.06 -19.75 -4.04
N GLY A 318 -13.44 -18.70 -3.37
CA GLY A 318 -12.97 -18.40 -2.04
C GLY A 318 -13.94 -17.56 -1.24
N VAL A 319 -13.77 -17.59 0.06
CA VAL A 319 -14.55 -16.80 1.00
C VAL A 319 -13.62 -16.28 2.11
N ARG A 320 -13.88 -15.07 2.56
CA ARG A 320 -13.22 -14.47 3.71
C ARG A 320 -14.27 -13.91 4.65
N MET A 321 -14.15 -14.23 5.93
CA MET A 321 -14.95 -13.67 7.02
C MET A 321 -14.04 -12.81 7.89
N GLU A 322 -14.49 -11.63 8.27
CA GLU A 322 -13.76 -10.72 9.14
C GLU A 322 -14.68 -10.14 10.20
N HIS A 323 -14.20 -10.12 11.44
CA HIS A 323 -14.86 -9.47 12.57
C HIS A 323 -13.98 -8.32 13.08
N SER A 324 -14.53 -7.10 13.09
CA SER A 324 -13.90 -5.91 13.68
C SER A 324 -14.43 -5.66 15.09
N SER A 325 -13.54 -5.63 16.07
CA SER A 325 -13.94 -5.31 17.45
C SER A 325 -14.40 -3.87 17.64
N LEU A 326 -13.91 -2.97 16.79
CA LEU A 326 -14.22 -1.54 16.88
C LEU A 326 -15.59 -1.22 16.26
N LEU A 327 -15.92 -1.86 15.14
CA LEU A 327 -17.22 -1.76 14.51
C LEU A 327 -18.28 -2.65 15.19
N GLY A 328 -17.85 -3.66 15.98
CA GLY A 328 -18.75 -4.66 16.56
C GLY A 328 -19.46 -5.53 15.52
N LYS A 329 -18.94 -5.63 14.31
CA LYS A 329 -19.61 -6.26 13.15
C LYS A 329 -18.73 -7.30 12.48
N THR A 330 -19.42 -8.20 11.77
CA THR A 330 -18.78 -9.26 10.96
C THR A 330 -19.22 -9.13 9.51
N ASN A 331 -18.31 -9.31 8.57
CA ASN A 331 -18.59 -9.35 7.15
C ASN A 331 -18.26 -10.72 6.54
N LEU A 332 -18.80 -10.99 5.35
CA LEU A 332 -18.52 -12.17 4.55
C LEU A 332 -18.26 -11.76 3.11
N ALA A 333 -17.08 -12.08 2.59
CA ALA A 333 -16.55 -11.64 1.31
C ALA A 333 -16.31 -12.82 0.35
N PRO A 334 -17.34 -13.27 -0.42
CA PRO A 334 -17.16 -14.30 -1.44
C PRO A 334 -16.41 -13.74 -2.65
N ARG A 335 -15.61 -14.61 -3.29
CA ARG A 335 -14.81 -14.32 -4.48
C ARG A 335 -14.81 -15.54 -5.40
N ALA A 336 -14.92 -15.32 -6.69
CA ALA A 336 -14.87 -16.38 -7.68
C ALA A 336 -14.19 -15.90 -8.96
N SER A 337 -13.51 -16.78 -9.65
CA SER A 337 -13.04 -16.53 -11.01
C SER A 337 -13.01 -17.79 -11.85
N ILE A 338 -13.14 -17.61 -13.15
CA ILE A 338 -12.98 -18.63 -14.17
C ILE A 338 -11.94 -18.17 -15.17
N ALA A 339 -11.04 -19.06 -15.56
CA ALA A 339 -10.09 -18.83 -16.63
C ALA A 339 -10.24 -19.93 -17.67
N TYR A 340 -10.20 -19.53 -18.95
CA TYR A 340 -10.28 -20.42 -20.09
C TYR A 340 -9.07 -20.20 -21.00
N LYS A 341 -8.36 -21.28 -21.29
CA LYS A 341 -7.22 -21.31 -22.20
C LYS A 341 -7.70 -21.41 -23.64
N LEU A 342 -7.44 -20.38 -24.44
CA LEU A 342 -7.82 -20.28 -25.85
C LEU A 342 -6.79 -20.93 -26.80
N GLY A 343 -5.71 -21.51 -26.29
CA GLY A 343 -4.61 -22.09 -27.07
C GLY A 343 -3.49 -21.09 -27.39
N LYS A 344 -2.35 -21.60 -27.89
CA LYS A 344 -1.16 -20.84 -28.35
C LYS A 344 -0.78 -19.63 -27.46
N GLY A 345 -0.70 -19.85 -26.13
CA GLY A 345 -0.31 -18.82 -25.17
C GLY A 345 -1.39 -17.79 -24.86
N SER A 346 -2.64 -18.02 -25.25
CA SER A 346 -3.77 -17.13 -25.03
C SER A 346 -4.71 -17.69 -23.96
N GLN A 347 -5.24 -16.80 -23.12
CA GLN A 347 -6.28 -17.12 -22.15
C GLN A 347 -7.22 -15.93 -21.94
N THR A 348 -8.44 -16.23 -21.55
CA THR A 348 -9.40 -15.25 -21.02
C THR A 348 -9.79 -15.62 -19.61
N SER A 349 -10.13 -14.63 -18.79
CA SER A 349 -10.63 -14.88 -17.44
C SER A 349 -11.65 -13.85 -17.04
N PHE A 350 -12.58 -14.27 -16.19
CA PHE A 350 -13.55 -13.41 -15.54
C PHE A 350 -13.42 -13.59 -14.02
N ALA A 351 -13.39 -12.50 -13.28
CA ALA A 351 -13.33 -12.51 -11.83
C ALA A 351 -14.45 -11.62 -11.24
N TYR A 352 -15.09 -12.18 -10.23
CA TYR A 352 -16.08 -11.52 -9.38
C TYR A 352 -15.65 -11.58 -7.92
N GLY A 353 -15.88 -10.52 -7.15
CA GLY A 353 -15.62 -10.57 -5.71
C GLY A 353 -16.21 -9.41 -4.94
N ILE A 354 -16.49 -9.70 -3.67
CA ILE A 354 -16.88 -8.71 -2.67
C ILE A 354 -15.69 -8.48 -1.75
N PHE A 355 -15.44 -7.21 -1.46
CA PHE A 355 -14.32 -6.76 -0.65
C PHE A 355 -14.81 -5.78 0.41
N TYR A 356 -14.28 -5.91 1.62
CA TYR A 356 -14.60 -5.03 2.74
C TYR A 356 -13.33 -4.41 3.30
N GLN A 357 -13.49 -3.20 3.82
CA GLN A 357 -12.46 -2.46 4.53
C GLN A 357 -13.09 -1.66 5.65
N ASN A 358 -12.44 -1.57 6.79
CA ASN A 358 -12.83 -0.63 7.84
C ASN A 358 -12.64 0.81 7.34
N PRO A 359 -13.46 1.76 7.78
CA PRO A 359 -13.16 3.17 7.63
C PRO A 359 -11.77 3.50 8.15
N GLU A 360 -11.14 4.54 7.59
CA GLU A 360 -9.85 4.99 8.11
C GLU A 360 -10.01 5.41 9.58
N ARG A 361 -9.00 5.14 10.38
CA ARG A 361 -9.04 5.32 11.84
C ARG A 361 -9.35 6.74 12.28
N ARG A 362 -8.95 7.74 11.49
CA ARG A 362 -9.27 9.15 11.77
C ARG A 362 -10.78 9.45 11.82
N TYR A 363 -11.61 8.58 11.22
CA TYR A 363 -13.08 8.73 11.23
C TYR A 363 -13.78 7.87 12.30
N LEU A 364 -13.06 6.90 12.90
CA LEU A 364 -13.65 5.94 13.82
C LEU A 364 -14.00 6.49 15.22
N PRO A 365 -13.39 7.56 15.75
CA PRO A 365 -13.87 8.26 16.94
C PRO A 365 -15.16 9.07 16.69
N SER A 366 -16.04 8.59 15.82
CA SER A 366 -17.34 9.24 15.54
C SER A 366 -18.40 8.80 16.54
N PRO A 367 -19.28 9.70 17.03
CA PRO A 367 -20.45 9.33 17.83
C PRO A 367 -21.46 8.51 17.03
N ASN A 368 -21.45 8.62 15.70
CA ASN A 368 -22.27 7.81 14.82
C ASN A 368 -21.62 6.45 14.57
N PRO A 369 -22.33 5.33 14.75
CA PRO A 369 -21.80 4.01 14.47
C PRO A 369 -21.53 3.86 12.97
N LEU A 370 -20.26 3.65 12.62
CA LEU A 370 -19.85 3.37 11.26
C LEU A 370 -19.93 1.87 10.94
N ASP A 371 -19.89 1.53 9.65
CA ASP A 371 -19.91 0.18 9.13
C ASP A 371 -18.71 -0.07 8.21
N PHE A 372 -18.52 -1.31 7.79
CA PHE A 372 -17.56 -1.64 6.75
C PHE A 372 -17.89 -0.89 5.45
N MET A 373 -16.88 -0.32 4.84
CA MET A 373 -16.92 0.06 3.44
C MET A 373 -16.88 -1.20 2.58
N LYS A 374 -17.62 -1.20 1.47
CA LYS A 374 -17.75 -2.35 0.57
C LYS A 374 -17.43 -2.00 -0.87
N ALA A 375 -16.69 -2.86 -1.55
CA ALA A 375 -16.52 -2.83 -3.00
C ALA A 375 -16.94 -4.16 -3.62
N THR A 376 -17.60 -4.10 -4.79
CA THR A 376 -17.89 -5.28 -5.62
C THR A 376 -17.15 -5.13 -6.93
N HIS A 377 -16.34 -6.11 -7.31
CA HIS A 377 -15.52 -6.08 -8.51
C HIS A 377 -16.03 -7.07 -9.55
N TYR A 378 -16.01 -6.63 -10.81
CA TYR A 378 -16.22 -7.44 -12.02
C TYR A 378 -15.05 -7.14 -12.95
N ILE A 379 -14.27 -8.16 -13.32
CA ILE A 379 -13.05 -7.99 -14.11
C ILE A 379 -13.04 -9.04 -15.19
N LEU A 380 -12.97 -8.60 -16.45
CA LEU A 380 -12.76 -9.44 -17.62
C LEU A 380 -11.38 -9.19 -18.18
N GLN A 381 -10.59 -10.23 -18.36
CA GLN A 381 -9.22 -10.14 -18.85
C GLN A 381 -9.00 -11.07 -20.03
N TYR A 382 -8.30 -10.58 -21.03
CA TYR A 382 -7.67 -11.37 -22.10
C TYR A 382 -6.16 -11.19 -22.03
N GLN A 383 -5.42 -12.27 -22.09
CA GLN A 383 -3.96 -12.26 -22.14
C GLN A 383 -3.44 -13.19 -23.20
N LYS A 384 -2.42 -12.74 -23.94
CA LYS A 384 -1.65 -13.57 -24.88
C LYS A 384 -0.17 -13.34 -24.66
N VAL A 385 0.57 -14.42 -24.42
CA VAL A 385 2.04 -14.42 -24.29
C VAL A 385 2.59 -15.44 -25.27
N LEU A 386 3.26 -14.98 -26.31
CA LEU A 386 3.80 -15.83 -27.37
C LEU A 386 5.02 -15.17 -28.00
N ASN A 387 6.11 -15.94 -28.23
CA ASN A 387 7.26 -15.50 -29.00
C ASN A 387 7.85 -14.15 -28.57
N GLN A 388 8.06 -13.94 -27.27
CA GLN A 388 8.61 -12.69 -26.71
C GLN A 388 7.67 -11.45 -26.86
N GLN A 389 6.43 -11.68 -27.25
CA GLN A 389 5.37 -10.67 -27.26
C GLN A 389 4.35 -10.95 -26.17
N SER A 390 3.81 -9.92 -25.56
CA SER A 390 2.78 -10.03 -24.54
C SER A 390 1.72 -8.95 -24.73
N LEU A 391 0.48 -9.39 -24.83
CA LEU A 391 -0.70 -8.54 -24.89
C LEU A 391 -1.57 -8.83 -23.66
N ARG A 392 -2.02 -7.82 -22.96
CA ARG A 392 -3.06 -7.90 -21.94
C ARG A 392 -4.10 -6.82 -22.19
N LEU A 393 -5.34 -7.25 -22.27
CA LEU A 393 -6.53 -6.39 -22.30
C LEU A 393 -7.35 -6.71 -21.06
N GLU A 394 -7.82 -5.68 -20.38
CA GLU A 394 -8.63 -5.85 -19.19
C GLU A 394 -9.75 -4.82 -19.18
N ALA A 395 -10.98 -5.25 -18.96
CA ALA A 395 -12.13 -4.42 -18.71
C ALA A 395 -12.59 -4.64 -17.26
N PHE A 396 -12.92 -3.57 -16.55
CA PHE A 396 -13.32 -3.67 -15.16
C PHE A 396 -14.52 -2.77 -14.83
N TYR A 397 -15.31 -3.22 -13.86
CA TYR A 397 -16.33 -2.45 -13.18
C TYR A 397 -16.24 -2.69 -11.68
N LYS A 398 -16.19 -1.63 -10.90
CA LYS A 398 -16.17 -1.65 -9.44
C LYS A 398 -17.31 -0.79 -8.93
N LYS A 399 -18.09 -1.32 -7.98
CA LYS A 399 -19.17 -0.60 -7.31
C LYS A 399 -18.85 -0.46 -5.83
N TYR A 400 -18.88 0.78 -5.32
CA TYR A 400 -18.58 1.09 -3.94
C TYR A 400 -19.86 1.47 -3.17
N LYS A 401 -19.95 1.01 -1.93
CA LYS A 401 -21.03 1.34 -0.99
C LYS A 401 -20.46 1.55 0.41
N GLY A 402 -21.16 2.33 1.22
CA GLY A 402 -20.75 2.58 2.60
C GLY A 402 -19.46 3.38 2.70
N LEU A 403 -19.12 4.21 1.72
CA LEU A 403 -17.97 5.09 1.81
C LEU A 403 -18.21 6.15 2.88
N VAL A 404 -17.15 6.57 3.54
CA VAL A 404 -17.23 7.60 4.57
C VAL A 404 -17.57 8.94 3.92
N LYS A 405 -18.58 9.62 4.47
CA LYS A 405 -18.89 11.03 4.20
C LYS A 405 -18.60 11.87 5.43
N THR A 406 -18.03 13.05 5.20
CA THR A 406 -17.81 14.09 6.22
C THR A 406 -18.66 15.31 5.87
N GLY A 407 -19.14 16.05 6.88
CA GLY A 407 -19.90 17.27 6.64
C GLY A 407 -19.08 18.39 5.97
N ARG A 408 -19.77 19.38 5.41
CA ARG A 408 -19.16 20.56 4.76
C ARG A 408 -18.45 21.50 5.74
N THR A 409 -18.82 21.48 7.00
CA THR A 409 -18.33 22.40 8.04
C THR A 409 -17.25 21.78 8.93
N GLY A 410 -16.29 21.11 8.30
CA GLY A 410 -15.12 20.56 9.01
C GLY A 410 -15.39 19.22 9.70
N PHE A 411 -14.49 18.87 10.57
CA PHE A 411 -14.46 17.61 11.31
C PHE A 411 -15.38 17.57 12.53
N THR A 412 -16.57 18.15 12.47
CA THR A 412 -17.53 17.96 13.57
C THR A 412 -17.98 16.50 13.55
N GLU A 413 -17.79 15.80 14.65
CA GLU A 413 -18.09 14.36 14.81
C GLU A 413 -19.52 13.99 14.40
N ALA A 414 -20.46 14.91 14.53
CA ALA A 414 -21.86 14.74 14.14
C ALA A 414 -22.10 14.59 12.62
N ALA A 415 -21.14 14.94 11.79
CA ALA A 415 -21.29 14.97 10.33
C ALA A 415 -20.71 13.72 9.62
N ILE A 416 -20.10 12.77 10.32
CA ILE A 416 -19.49 11.57 9.75
C ILE A 416 -20.53 10.46 9.60
N SER A 417 -20.62 9.85 8.41
CA SER A 417 -21.54 8.74 8.11
C SER A 417 -20.96 7.78 7.08
N ASN A 418 -21.59 6.61 6.89
CA ASN A 418 -21.29 5.64 5.83
C ASN A 418 -22.26 5.72 4.64
N ASN A 419 -22.80 6.89 4.34
CA ASN A 419 -23.81 7.05 3.28
C ASN A 419 -23.17 7.21 1.89
N GLY A 420 -21.83 7.25 1.81
CA GLY A 420 -21.13 7.43 0.57
C GLY A 420 -21.20 6.22 -0.35
N PHE A 421 -21.11 6.48 -1.65
CA PHE A 421 -21.12 5.47 -2.71
C PHE A 421 -20.24 5.91 -3.89
N GLY A 422 -20.14 5.06 -4.89
CA GLY A 422 -19.42 5.38 -6.10
C GLY A 422 -19.27 4.18 -7.02
N ASP A 423 -18.69 4.44 -8.18
CA ASP A 423 -18.30 3.40 -9.12
C ASP A 423 -17.02 3.78 -9.86
N ALA A 424 -16.39 2.79 -10.46
CA ALA A 424 -15.27 2.94 -11.36
C ALA A 424 -15.32 1.87 -12.44
N LYS A 425 -15.23 2.28 -13.71
CA LYS A 425 -15.21 1.41 -14.87
C LYS A 425 -14.14 1.85 -15.84
N GLY A 426 -13.60 0.91 -16.59
CA GLY A 426 -12.55 1.25 -17.52
C GLY A 426 -12.00 0.07 -18.30
N VAL A 427 -11.07 0.42 -19.18
CA VAL A 427 -10.36 -0.55 -20.04
C VAL A 427 -8.86 -0.26 -19.96
N GLU A 428 -8.07 -1.31 -19.84
CA GLU A 428 -6.61 -1.23 -19.81
C GLU A 428 -6.01 -2.09 -20.92
N LEU A 429 -5.01 -1.53 -21.59
CA LEU A 429 -4.18 -2.20 -22.58
C LEU A 429 -2.73 -2.21 -22.11
N PHE A 430 -2.09 -3.37 -22.20
CA PHE A 430 -0.64 -3.50 -22.11
C PHE A 430 -0.13 -4.35 -23.25
N TRP A 431 0.79 -3.79 -24.05
CA TRP A 431 1.49 -4.46 -25.13
C TRP A 431 2.99 -4.36 -24.91
N ARG A 432 3.69 -5.48 -24.97
CA ARG A 432 5.17 -5.53 -24.95
C ARG A 432 5.67 -6.38 -26.11
N ASP A 433 6.69 -5.90 -26.78
CA ASP A 433 7.29 -6.57 -27.93
C ASP A 433 8.81 -6.48 -27.87
N LYS A 434 9.45 -7.66 -27.94
CA LYS A 434 10.91 -7.80 -28.00
C LYS A 434 11.35 -8.48 -29.31
N LYS A 435 10.44 -8.71 -30.23
CA LYS A 435 10.68 -9.52 -31.45
C LYS A 435 10.67 -8.69 -32.71
N THR A 436 9.70 -7.80 -32.87
CA THR A 436 9.44 -7.13 -34.15
C THR A 436 10.60 -6.23 -34.58
N ILE A 437 11.21 -5.51 -33.65
CA ILE A 437 12.36 -4.66 -33.92
C ILE A 437 13.60 -5.29 -33.28
N LYS A 438 14.62 -5.59 -34.09
CA LYS A 438 15.89 -6.20 -33.63
C LYS A 438 16.56 -5.29 -32.60
N ASN A 439 17.03 -5.88 -31.48
CA ASN A 439 17.67 -5.19 -30.36
C ASN A 439 16.80 -4.12 -29.67
N PHE A 440 15.47 -4.21 -29.80
CA PHE A 440 14.54 -3.36 -29.05
C PHE A 440 13.66 -4.19 -28.13
N ASP A 441 13.41 -3.65 -26.94
CA ASP A 441 12.37 -4.09 -25.99
C ASP A 441 11.49 -2.87 -25.71
N TYR A 442 10.28 -2.88 -26.21
CA TYR A 442 9.38 -1.75 -26.01
C TYR A 442 8.03 -2.22 -25.49
N TRP A 443 7.38 -1.34 -24.72
CA TRP A 443 6.02 -1.57 -24.28
C TRP A 443 5.19 -0.31 -24.26
N ILE A 444 3.94 -0.50 -24.50
CA ILE A 444 2.90 0.52 -24.50
C ILE A 444 1.88 0.12 -23.45
N SER A 445 1.51 1.03 -22.60
CA SER A 445 0.38 0.87 -21.70
C SER A 445 -0.59 2.02 -21.87
N TYR A 446 -1.87 1.70 -21.85
CA TYR A 446 -2.96 2.66 -21.90
C TYR A 446 -4.03 2.26 -20.92
N SER A 447 -4.63 3.23 -20.24
CA SER A 447 -5.76 3.06 -19.34
C SER A 447 -6.78 4.15 -19.57
N PHE A 448 -8.03 3.74 -19.76
CA PHE A 448 -9.21 4.59 -19.69
C PHE A 448 -9.93 4.31 -18.38
N LEU A 449 -10.27 5.36 -17.64
CA LEU A 449 -10.98 5.31 -16.36
C LEU A 449 -12.12 6.30 -16.36
N ASP A 450 -13.32 5.81 -16.10
CA ASP A 450 -14.49 6.63 -15.77
C ASP A 450 -14.93 6.25 -14.34
N THR A 451 -14.95 7.24 -13.44
CA THR A 451 -15.27 7.03 -12.02
C THR A 451 -15.96 8.24 -11.43
N GLN A 452 -16.95 7.98 -10.59
CA GLN A 452 -17.64 8.99 -9.81
C GLN A 452 -17.79 8.50 -8.37
N ARG A 453 -17.60 9.39 -7.42
CA ARG A 453 -17.73 9.11 -5.99
C ARG A 453 -18.45 10.23 -5.27
N ASP A 454 -19.35 9.83 -4.39
CA ASP A 454 -19.93 10.65 -3.34
C ASP A 454 -19.34 10.19 -2.01
N PHE A 455 -18.27 10.83 -1.56
CA PHE A 455 -17.54 10.44 -0.36
C PHE A 455 -16.79 11.63 0.24
N LEU A 456 -16.32 11.50 1.45
CA LEU A 456 -15.68 12.59 2.19
C LEU A 456 -16.56 13.85 2.17
N ASN A 457 -15.96 15.01 1.90
CA ASN A 457 -16.66 16.29 1.82
C ASN A 457 -17.24 16.61 0.42
N PHE A 458 -17.29 15.64 -0.50
CA PHE A 458 -17.87 15.87 -1.82
C PHE A 458 -19.35 16.20 -1.70
N PRO A 459 -19.85 17.27 -2.36
CA PRO A 459 -21.24 17.70 -2.24
C PRO A 459 -22.23 16.73 -2.92
N PHE A 460 -21.78 16.00 -3.94
CA PHE A 460 -22.50 15.00 -4.72
C PHE A 460 -21.48 14.07 -5.40
N ALA A 461 -21.95 13.09 -6.15
CA ALA A 461 -21.08 12.19 -6.90
C ALA A 461 -20.34 12.92 -8.01
N ILE A 462 -19.03 13.03 -7.88
CA ILE A 462 -18.13 13.68 -8.86
C ILE A 462 -16.92 12.83 -9.14
N THR A 463 -16.22 13.13 -10.23
CA THR A 463 -14.91 12.52 -10.52
C THR A 463 -13.87 13.05 -9.53
N PRO A 464 -13.21 12.17 -8.76
CA PRO A 464 -12.15 12.60 -7.85
C PRO A 464 -10.98 13.25 -8.59
N ASN A 465 -10.35 14.27 -7.99
CA ASN A 465 -9.21 14.98 -8.56
C ASN A 465 -7.98 14.09 -8.82
N PHE A 466 -7.88 12.96 -8.12
CA PHE A 466 -6.81 11.97 -8.31
C PHE A 466 -7.08 10.97 -9.45
N ALA A 467 -8.20 11.07 -10.16
CA ALA A 467 -8.58 10.13 -11.21
C ALA A 467 -8.33 10.75 -12.60
N ALA A 468 -7.24 10.38 -13.26
CA ALA A 468 -7.03 10.74 -14.64
C ALA A 468 -7.85 9.82 -15.58
N LYS A 469 -8.66 10.44 -16.45
CA LYS A 469 -9.55 9.73 -17.37
C LYS A 469 -8.76 8.90 -18.39
N HIS A 470 -7.64 9.41 -18.87
CA HIS A 470 -6.75 8.76 -19.83
C HIS A 470 -5.32 8.78 -19.28
N THR A 471 -4.67 7.63 -19.29
CA THR A 471 -3.26 7.50 -18.94
C THR A 471 -2.55 6.64 -19.97
N ALA A 472 -1.47 7.13 -20.54
CA ALA A 472 -0.67 6.40 -21.50
C ALA A 472 0.82 6.46 -21.14
N SER A 473 1.54 5.38 -21.40
CA SER A 473 2.99 5.31 -21.21
C SER A 473 3.60 4.47 -22.32
N VAL A 474 4.69 4.96 -22.89
CA VAL A 474 5.50 4.26 -23.88
C VAL A 474 6.93 4.18 -23.35
N VAL A 475 7.50 3.00 -23.33
CA VAL A 475 8.89 2.79 -22.95
C VAL A 475 9.58 1.98 -24.02
N ALA A 476 10.77 2.40 -24.42
CA ALA A 476 11.60 1.71 -25.39
C ALA A 476 13.03 1.58 -24.85
N LYS A 477 13.59 0.39 -24.94
CA LYS A 477 14.99 0.08 -24.62
C LYS A 477 15.67 -0.47 -25.85
N LYS A 478 16.75 0.18 -26.26
CA LYS A 478 17.63 -0.29 -27.31
C LYS A 478 18.84 -0.97 -26.68
N PHE A 479 19.16 -2.16 -27.13
CA PHE A 479 20.40 -2.84 -26.77
C PHE A 479 21.43 -2.58 -27.87
N VAL A 480 22.58 -2.08 -27.48
CA VAL A 480 23.72 -1.73 -28.36
C VAL A 480 24.74 -2.85 -28.33
#